data_88e7be018a36470bfce7f9b289c64575
#
_entry.id   88e7be018a36470bfce7f9b289c64575
#
_cell.length_a   1.000
_cell.length_b   1.000
_cell.length_c   1.000
_cell.angle_alpha   90.00
_cell.angle_beta   90.00
_cell.angle_gamma   90.00
#
_symmetry.space_group_name_H-M   'P 1'
#
loop_
_entity.id
_entity.type
_entity.pdbx_description
1 polymer ?
#
loop_
_entity_poly.entity_id
_entity_poly.type
_entity_poly.pdbx_seq_one_letter_code
_entity_poly.pdbx_strand_id
1 'polypeptide(L)'
;IMEERIDDHDYALEHVHQKDKKGFFSMFVVMLGFTFFSASMLTGGNLGTGLPLKDFFIAVVIGNLILACYTGALAYIGADTGLSMHLLARYSFGEKGSYVASFITSITQIGWFGVGIAMFAIPVANRFNINLYLLVAITGILMTATAYFGMKSLTILSAIAVPAIAVLGSTSVAMATSSVGGVQGLMNIEPTTKMALVTAVTLCVG
;
A
#
# COMPACT_ATOMS: atom_id res chain seq x y z
N ILE A 1 5.84 -28.92 -30.55
CA ILE A 1 5.37 -28.39 -29.26
C ILE A 1 6.52 -27.52 -28.76
N MET A 2 6.52 -26.23 -29.12
CA MET A 2 7.46 -25.27 -28.58
C MET A 2 6.96 -24.94 -27.18
N GLU A 3 7.73 -25.30 -26.15
CA GLU A 3 7.61 -24.77 -24.82
C GLU A 3 7.73 -23.26 -24.91
N GLU A 4 6.63 -22.55 -24.70
CA GLU A 4 6.59 -21.14 -24.42
C GLU A 4 7.33 -20.95 -23.08
N ARG A 5 8.65 -20.74 -23.14
CA ARG A 5 9.36 -20.16 -22.00
C ARG A 5 8.69 -18.86 -21.73
N ILE A 6 8.04 -18.77 -20.60
CA ILE A 6 7.66 -17.52 -19.99
C ILE A 6 8.99 -16.88 -19.58
N ASP A 7 9.60 -16.16 -20.51
CA ASP A 7 10.68 -15.24 -20.20
C ASP A 7 10.06 -14.14 -19.33
N ASP A 8 10.17 -14.35 -18.03
CA ASP A 8 9.86 -13.31 -17.04
C ASP A 8 11.03 -12.31 -17.11
N HIS A 9 11.06 -11.52 -18.20
CA HIS A 9 12.05 -10.49 -18.42
C HIS A 9 11.87 -9.43 -17.32
N ASP A 10 12.79 -9.47 -16.35
CA ASP A 10 12.94 -8.40 -15.38
C ASP A 10 13.54 -7.17 -16.08
N TYR A 11 12.68 -6.21 -16.46
CA TYR A 11 13.06 -4.95 -17.11
C TYR A 11 13.80 -3.98 -16.17
N ALA A 12 14.65 -4.50 -15.27
CA ALA A 12 15.39 -3.72 -14.30
C ALA A 12 16.39 -2.74 -14.95
N LEU A 13 16.95 -3.12 -16.12
CA LEU A 13 18.01 -2.37 -16.81
C LEU A 13 17.60 -1.79 -18.17
N GLU A 14 16.40 -2.09 -18.65
CA GLU A 14 15.91 -1.63 -19.95
C GLU A 14 14.44 -1.19 -19.87
N HIS A 15 13.94 -0.53 -20.91
CA HIS A 15 12.55 -0.08 -20.97
C HIS A 15 11.59 -1.24 -21.29
N VAL A 16 10.40 -1.20 -20.71
CA VAL A 16 9.33 -2.17 -20.99
C VAL A 16 8.82 -1.97 -22.42
N HIS A 17 8.90 -3.01 -23.23
CA HIS A 17 8.36 -2.97 -24.60
C HIS A 17 6.84 -2.84 -24.58
N GLN A 18 6.25 -2.20 -25.61
CA GLN A 18 4.82 -1.98 -25.69
C GLN A 18 3.98 -3.27 -25.63
N LYS A 19 4.52 -4.37 -26.19
CA LYS A 19 3.87 -5.70 -26.17
C LYS A 19 3.77 -6.31 -24.77
N ASP A 20 4.66 -5.89 -23.85
CA ASP A 20 4.78 -6.46 -22.50
C ASP A 20 4.11 -5.58 -21.45
N LYS A 21 3.62 -4.38 -21.85
CA LYS A 21 2.84 -3.51 -20.97
C LYS A 21 1.54 -4.19 -20.58
N LYS A 22 1.24 -4.18 -19.28
CA LYS A 22 0.01 -4.77 -18.74
C LYS A 22 -1.19 -3.86 -19.05
N GLY A 23 -2.35 -4.48 -19.26
CA GLY A 23 -3.60 -3.75 -19.50
C GLY A 23 -4.09 -3.01 -18.26
N PHE A 24 -4.90 -1.97 -18.50
CA PHE A 24 -5.45 -1.10 -17.46
C PHE A 24 -6.09 -1.87 -16.28
N PHE A 25 -6.92 -2.86 -16.56
CA PHE A 25 -7.64 -3.58 -15.50
C PHE A 25 -6.70 -4.38 -14.58
N SER A 26 -5.68 -5.04 -15.13
CA SER A 26 -4.68 -5.75 -14.35
C SER A 26 -3.90 -4.81 -13.44
N MET A 27 -3.45 -3.66 -13.98
CA MET A 27 -2.75 -2.65 -13.20
C MET A 27 -3.66 -2.02 -12.13
N PHE A 28 -4.91 -1.74 -12.46
CA PHE A 28 -5.88 -1.18 -11.53
C PHE A 28 -6.11 -2.11 -10.32
N VAL A 29 -6.28 -3.42 -10.54
CA VAL A 29 -6.47 -4.39 -9.45
C VAL A 29 -5.23 -4.46 -8.55
N VAL A 30 -4.03 -4.46 -9.13
CA VAL A 30 -2.78 -4.46 -8.36
C VAL A 30 -2.65 -3.16 -7.55
N MET A 31 -2.93 -2.00 -8.15
CA MET A 31 -2.89 -0.71 -7.44
C MET A 31 -3.92 -0.65 -6.31
N LEU A 32 -5.13 -1.18 -6.51
CA LEU A 32 -6.10 -1.33 -5.43
C LEU A 32 -5.55 -2.21 -4.30
N GLY A 33 -4.87 -3.31 -4.63
CA GLY A 33 -4.23 -4.17 -3.64
C GLY A 33 -3.21 -3.44 -2.78
N PHE A 34 -2.42 -2.55 -3.39
CA PHE A 34 -1.50 -1.68 -2.66
C PHE A 34 -2.21 -0.66 -1.77
N THR A 35 -3.37 -0.16 -2.19
CA THR A 35 -4.14 0.83 -1.41
C THR A 35 -4.73 0.22 -0.14
N PHE A 36 -5.15 -1.05 -0.19
CA PHE A 36 -5.67 -1.78 0.97
C PHE A 36 -4.56 -2.30 1.90
N PHE A 37 -3.62 -1.43 2.20
CA PHE A 37 -2.51 -1.75 3.10
C PHE A 37 -2.87 -1.44 4.57
N SER A 38 -2.50 -2.34 5.47
CA SER A 38 -2.84 -2.24 6.89
C SER A 38 -2.30 -0.98 7.59
N ALA A 39 -1.17 -0.43 7.11
CA ALA A 39 -0.66 0.84 7.64
C ALA A 39 -1.60 2.02 7.38
N SER A 40 -2.29 2.04 6.23
CA SER A 40 -3.32 3.06 5.96
C SER A 40 -4.50 2.97 6.94
N MET A 41 -4.84 1.76 7.38
CA MET A 41 -5.87 1.55 8.41
C MET A 41 -5.42 2.10 9.77
N LEU A 42 -4.15 1.92 10.15
CA LEU A 42 -3.59 2.53 11.38
C LEU A 42 -3.60 4.05 11.31
N THR A 43 -3.18 4.62 10.18
CA THR A 43 -3.24 6.07 9.97
C THR A 43 -4.67 6.58 10.10
N GLY A 44 -5.64 5.90 9.45
CA GLY A 44 -7.06 6.21 9.60
C GLY A 44 -7.57 6.14 11.05
N GLY A 45 -7.12 5.13 11.81
CA GLY A 45 -7.43 4.99 13.23
C GLY A 45 -6.90 6.16 14.06
N ASN A 46 -5.63 6.54 13.84
CA ASN A 46 -5.00 7.68 14.53
C ASN A 46 -5.70 9.01 14.20
N LEU A 47 -6.08 9.22 12.94
CA LEU A 47 -6.86 10.39 12.53
C LEU A 47 -8.24 10.42 13.18
N GLY A 48 -8.93 9.27 13.23
CA GLY A 48 -10.26 9.15 13.82
C GLY A 48 -10.30 9.40 15.32
N THR A 49 -9.21 9.08 16.04
CA THR A 49 -9.08 9.40 17.47
C THR A 49 -8.66 10.85 17.72
N GLY A 50 -8.03 11.51 16.73
CA GLY A 50 -7.44 12.84 16.86
C GLY A 50 -8.29 13.99 16.31
N LEU A 51 -9.30 13.71 15.49
CA LEU A 51 -10.09 14.73 14.78
C LEU A 51 -11.59 14.50 14.90
N PRO A 52 -12.39 15.59 14.94
CA PRO A 52 -13.84 15.51 14.68
C PRO A 52 -14.07 14.94 13.27
N LEU A 53 -15.20 14.25 13.07
CA LEU A 53 -15.52 13.58 11.81
C LEU A 53 -15.40 14.49 10.57
N LYS A 54 -15.83 15.76 10.69
CA LYS A 54 -15.72 16.74 9.60
C LYS A 54 -14.27 17.01 9.22
N ASP A 55 -13.41 17.28 10.20
CA ASP A 55 -11.99 17.59 9.98
C ASP A 55 -11.23 16.35 9.51
N PHE A 56 -11.62 15.16 9.97
CA PHE A 56 -11.12 13.89 9.46
C PHE A 56 -11.33 13.76 7.95
N PHE A 57 -12.56 13.97 7.45
CA PHE A 57 -12.81 13.90 6.01
C PHE A 57 -12.07 14.97 5.22
N ILE A 58 -11.97 16.18 5.75
CA ILE A 58 -11.21 17.28 5.12
C ILE A 58 -9.72 16.88 5.00
N ALA A 59 -9.12 16.38 6.08
CA ALA A 59 -7.72 15.94 6.08
C ALA A 59 -7.48 14.81 5.08
N VAL A 60 -8.34 13.80 5.07
CA VAL A 60 -8.24 12.66 4.16
C VAL A 60 -8.38 13.10 2.71
N VAL A 61 -9.35 13.94 2.37
CA VAL A 61 -9.56 14.42 0.99
C VAL A 61 -8.38 15.26 0.52
N ILE A 62 -7.94 16.23 1.31
CA ILE A 62 -6.83 17.12 0.94
C ILE A 62 -5.54 16.32 0.83
N GLY A 63 -5.20 15.50 1.82
CA GLY A 63 -3.98 14.69 1.82
C GLY A 63 -3.92 13.73 0.64
N ASN A 64 -5.03 13.00 0.37
CA ASN A 64 -5.07 12.09 -0.78
C ASN A 64 -5.09 12.83 -2.13
N LEU A 65 -5.65 14.05 -2.21
CA LEU A 65 -5.59 14.84 -3.44
C LEU A 65 -4.14 15.26 -3.75
N ILE A 66 -3.41 15.72 -2.75
CA ILE A 66 -1.97 16.05 -2.89
C ILE A 66 -1.19 14.81 -3.33
N LEU A 67 -1.42 13.70 -2.66
CA LEU A 67 -0.77 12.42 -2.99
C LEU A 67 -1.13 11.95 -4.41
N ALA A 68 -2.40 12.06 -4.81
CA ALA A 68 -2.86 11.70 -6.15
C ALA A 68 -2.22 12.53 -7.26
N CYS A 69 -2.07 13.85 -7.05
CA CYS A 69 -1.38 14.71 -8.01
C CYS A 69 0.09 14.32 -8.17
N TYR A 70 0.79 14.09 -7.06
CA TYR A 70 2.19 13.71 -7.07
C TYR A 70 2.41 12.32 -7.67
N THR A 71 1.69 11.32 -7.18
CA THR A 71 1.84 9.93 -7.66
C THR A 71 1.34 9.77 -9.09
N GLY A 72 0.28 10.50 -9.47
CA GLY A 72 -0.24 10.53 -10.83
C GLY A 72 0.77 11.08 -11.83
N ALA A 73 1.47 12.15 -11.48
CA ALA A 73 2.55 12.69 -12.32
C ALA A 73 3.69 11.69 -12.52
N LEU A 74 4.13 11.03 -11.44
CA LEU A 74 5.18 9.99 -11.53
C LEU A 74 4.70 8.76 -12.31
N ALA A 75 3.46 8.34 -12.11
CA ALA A 75 2.88 7.21 -12.83
C ALA A 75 2.76 7.50 -14.33
N TYR A 76 2.40 8.73 -14.70
CA TYR A 76 2.37 9.16 -16.11
C TYR A 76 3.75 9.04 -16.75
N ILE A 77 4.79 9.59 -16.10
CA ILE A 77 6.17 9.50 -16.59
C ILE A 77 6.62 8.05 -16.73
N GLY A 78 6.36 7.21 -15.73
CA GLY A 78 6.71 5.79 -15.77
C GLY A 78 5.98 5.01 -16.89
N ALA A 79 4.69 5.29 -17.09
CA ALA A 79 3.89 4.64 -18.13
C ALA A 79 4.31 5.07 -19.55
N ASP A 80 4.64 6.35 -19.73
CA ASP A 80 5.08 6.91 -21.00
C ASP A 80 6.46 6.39 -21.40
N THR A 81 7.43 6.49 -20.50
CA THR A 81 8.81 6.06 -20.74
C THR A 81 9.00 4.56 -20.70
N GLY A 82 8.17 3.83 -19.97
CA GLY A 82 8.36 2.38 -19.70
C GLY A 82 9.59 2.08 -18.85
N LEU A 83 10.11 3.06 -18.11
CA LEU A 83 11.31 2.91 -17.29
C LEU A 83 10.96 2.59 -15.84
N SER A 84 11.75 1.72 -15.24
CA SER A 84 11.69 1.48 -13.80
C SER A 84 12.10 2.73 -13.02
N MET A 85 11.67 2.84 -11.75
CA MET A 85 12.05 3.96 -10.87
C MET A 85 13.58 4.12 -10.78
N HIS A 86 14.33 3.03 -10.75
CA HIS A 86 15.78 3.05 -10.66
C HIS A 86 16.43 3.64 -11.94
N LEU A 87 15.87 3.32 -13.11
CA LEU A 87 16.31 3.89 -14.36
C LEU A 87 15.95 5.37 -14.49
N LEU A 88 14.74 5.76 -14.06
CA LEU A 88 14.34 7.18 -14.01
C LEU A 88 15.26 7.98 -13.08
N ALA A 89 15.68 7.41 -11.96
CA ALA A 89 16.63 8.05 -11.04
C ALA A 89 17.99 8.34 -11.71
N ARG A 90 18.43 7.54 -12.71
CA ARG A 90 19.65 7.82 -13.47
C ARG A 90 19.57 9.09 -14.29
N TYR A 91 18.41 9.38 -14.85
CA TYR A 91 18.19 10.63 -15.60
C TYR A 91 18.21 11.85 -14.70
N SER A 92 17.70 11.74 -13.49
CA SER A 92 17.60 12.88 -12.55
C SER A 92 18.90 13.11 -11.75
N PHE A 93 19.55 12.05 -11.32
CA PHE A 93 20.70 12.09 -10.38
C PHE A 93 22.03 11.63 -10.99
N GLY A 94 22.02 11.25 -12.26
CA GLY A 94 23.17 10.65 -12.92
C GLY A 94 23.46 9.22 -12.45
N GLU A 95 24.46 8.60 -13.04
CA GLU A 95 24.77 7.19 -12.78
C GLU A 95 25.12 6.92 -11.31
N LYS A 96 26.02 7.71 -10.72
CA LYS A 96 26.44 7.54 -9.32
C LYS A 96 25.36 7.94 -8.33
N GLY A 97 24.59 8.98 -8.61
CA GLY A 97 23.50 9.45 -7.75
C GLY A 97 22.32 8.48 -7.71
N SER A 98 22.07 7.75 -8.78
CA SER A 98 21.00 6.73 -8.84
C SER A 98 21.23 5.57 -7.87
N TYR A 99 22.47 5.22 -7.56
CA TYR A 99 22.76 4.19 -6.56
C TYR A 99 22.28 4.61 -5.16
N VAL A 100 22.44 5.89 -4.81
CA VAL A 100 21.99 6.42 -3.52
C VAL A 100 20.46 6.38 -3.45
N ALA A 101 19.77 6.83 -4.50
CA ALA A 101 18.31 6.78 -4.58
C ALA A 101 17.80 5.33 -4.48
N SER A 102 18.41 4.41 -5.22
CA SER A 102 18.05 2.99 -5.19
C SER A 102 18.29 2.36 -3.80
N PHE A 103 19.39 2.70 -3.16
CA PHE A 103 19.73 2.20 -1.82
C PHE A 103 18.71 2.67 -0.76
N ILE A 104 18.37 3.97 -0.76
CA ILE A 104 17.38 4.53 0.17
C ILE A 104 16.02 3.85 -0.05
N THR A 105 15.58 3.71 -1.30
CA THR A 105 14.32 3.06 -1.63
C THR A 105 14.31 1.60 -1.16
N SER A 106 15.39 0.86 -1.41
CA SER A 106 15.48 -0.55 -1.02
C SER A 106 15.43 -0.74 0.49
N ILE A 107 16.14 0.08 1.27
CA ILE A 107 16.09 0.05 2.74
C ILE A 107 14.69 0.38 3.24
N THR A 108 14.05 1.39 2.66
CA THR A 108 12.67 1.75 3.02
C THR A 108 11.71 0.59 2.76
N GLN A 109 11.83 -0.10 1.64
CA GLN A 109 11.00 -1.27 1.32
C GLN A 109 11.24 -2.44 2.26
N ILE A 110 12.49 -2.69 2.68
CA ILE A 110 12.80 -3.70 3.70
C ILE A 110 12.13 -3.34 5.03
N GLY A 111 12.17 -2.06 5.41
CA GLY A 111 11.47 -1.56 6.61
C GLY A 111 9.96 -1.81 6.54
N TRP A 112 9.32 -1.44 5.44
CA TRP A 112 7.89 -1.67 5.22
C TRP A 112 7.51 -3.15 5.16
N PHE A 113 8.37 -4.00 4.61
CA PHE A 113 8.19 -5.45 4.66
C PHE A 113 8.10 -5.97 6.10
N GLY A 114 9.02 -5.52 6.97
CA GLY A 114 8.98 -5.87 8.40
C GLY A 114 7.72 -5.37 9.11
N VAL A 115 7.29 -4.14 8.82
CA VAL A 115 6.03 -3.57 9.34
C VAL A 115 4.83 -4.42 8.89
N GLY A 116 4.76 -4.78 7.61
CA GLY A 116 3.67 -5.59 7.07
C GLY A 116 3.56 -6.97 7.75
N ILE A 117 4.70 -7.64 7.98
CA ILE A 117 4.75 -8.91 8.73
C ILE A 117 4.25 -8.71 10.17
N ALA A 118 4.73 -7.68 10.86
CA ALA A 118 4.37 -7.42 12.24
C ALA A 118 2.88 -7.13 12.41
N MET A 119 2.30 -6.35 11.50
CA MET A 119 0.87 -6.00 11.51
C MET A 119 -0.06 -7.20 11.34
N PHE A 120 0.40 -8.26 10.68
CA PHE A 120 -0.31 -9.53 10.62
C PHE A 120 0.01 -10.42 11.83
N ALA A 121 1.30 -10.62 12.12
CA ALA A 121 1.75 -11.59 13.08
C ALA A 121 1.33 -11.26 14.53
N ILE A 122 1.39 -9.98 14.93
CA ILE A 122 1.09 -9.57 16.30
C ILE A 122 -0.38 -9.83 16.68
N PRO A 123 -1.40 -9.39 15.91
CA PRO A 123 -2.79 -9.66 16.25
C PRO A 123 -3.13 -11.16 16.25
N VAL A 124 -2.56 -11.91 15.30
CA VAL A 124 -2.80 -13.36 15.19
C VAL A 124 -2.15 -14.10 16.36
N ALA A 125 -0.90 -13.77 16.70
CA ALA A 125 -0.21 -14.34 17.84
C ALA A 125 -1.00 -14.12 19.14
N ASN A 126 -1.46 -12.89 19.36
CA ASN A 126 -2.25 -12.53 20.54
C ASN A 126 -3.61 -13.23 20.57
N ARG A 127 -4.29 -13.38 19.43
CA ARG A 127 -5.62 -13.99 19.36
C ARG A 127 -5.60 -15.51 19.58
N PHE A 128 -4.59 -16.19 19.03
CA PHE A 128 -4.49 -17.64 19.04
C PHE A 128 -3.44 -18.18 20.02
N ASN A 129 -2.76 -17.32 20.76
CA ASN A 129 -1.70 -17.66 21.70
C ASN A 129 -0.56 -18.47 21.07
N ILE A 130 -0.17 -18.08 19.82
CA ILE A 130 0.91 -18.70 19.05
C ILE A 130 2.20 -17.93 19.29
N ASN A 131 3.34 -18.62 19.21
CA ASN A 131 4.64 -17.98 19.32
C ASN A 131 4.84 -16.94 18.20
N LEU A 132 5.05 -15.68 18.59
CA LEU A 132 5.19 -14.54 17.67
C LEU A 132 6.36 -14.73 16.68
N TYR A 133 7.51 -15.20 17.16
CA TYR A 133 8.69 -15.38 16.33
C TYR A 133 8.49 -16.43 15.24
N LEU A 134 7.80 -17.53 15.58
CA LEU A 134 7.43 -18.56 14.60
C LEU A 134 6.50 -17.98 13.53
N LEU A 135 5.51 -17.20 13.96
CA LEU A 135 4.55 -16.58 13.04
C LEU A 135 5.23 -15.58 12.11
N VAL A 136 6.11 -14.74 12.63
CA VAL A 136 6.93 -13.79 11.85
C VAL A 136 7.78 -14.54 10.81
N ALA A 137 8.44 -15.64 11.19
CA ALA A 137 9.25 -16.42 10.26
C ALA A 137 8.40 -17.02 9.13
N ILE A 138 7.28 -17.67 9.46
CA ILE A 138 6.37 -18.28 8.48
C ILE A 138 5.81 -17.22 7.54
N THR A 139 5.29 -16.12 8.09
CA THR A 139 4.72 -15.02 7.28
C THR A 139 5.77 -14.39 6.38
N GLY A 140 6.97 -14.16 6.90
CA GLY A 140 8.08 -13.61 6.12
C GLY A 140 8.46 -14.50 4.95
N ILE A 141 8.56 -15.81 5.15
CA ILE A 141 8.84 -16.78 4.07
C ILE A 141 7.71 -16.77 3.02
N LEU A 142 6.44 -16.79 3.45
CA LEU A 142 5.30 -16.77 2.54
C LEU A 142 5.24 -15.49 1.71
N MET A 143 5.45 -14.32 2.33
CA MET A 143 5.48 -13.04 1.63
C MET A 143 6.66 -12.97 0.64
N THR A 144 7.83 -13.44 1.04
CA THR A 144 9.01 -13.50 0.15
C THR A 144 8.76 -14.43 -1.03
N ALA A 145 8.17 -15.60 -0.80
CA ALA A 145 7.80 -16.53 -1.86
C ALA A 145 6.80 -15.89 -2.85
N THR A 146 5.81 -15.15 -2.34
CA THR A 146 4.85 -14.43 -3.19
C THR A 146 5.54 -13.38 -4.06
N ALA A 147 6.47 -12.62 -3.49
CA ALA A 147 7.26 -11.62 -4.21
C ALA A 147 8.18 -12.26 -5.26
N TYR A 148 8.74 -13.43 -4.98
CA TYR A 148 9.61 -14.17 -5.90
C TYR A 148 8.90 -14.54 -7.22
N PHE A 149 7.61 -14.85 -7.17
CA PHE A 149 6.81 -15.15 -8.37
C PHE A 149 6.36 -13.89 -9.16
N GLY A 150 6.74 -12.70 -8.73
CA GLY A 150 6.58 -11.45 -9.45
C GLY A 150 5.13 -10.99 -9.65
N MET A 151 4.90 -10.19 -10.71
CA MET A 151 3.62 -9.52 -10.98
C MET A 151 2.45 -10.47 -11.16
N LYS A 152 2.65 -11.68 -11.67
CA LYS A 152 1.57 -12.66 -11.86
C LYS A 152 1.00 -13.11 -10.51
N SER A 153 1.85 -13.42 -9.57
CA SER A 153 1.45 -13.80 -8.20
C SER A 153 0.73 -12.65 -7.49
N LEU A 154 1.26 -11.43 -7.60
CA LEU A 154 0.65 -10.23 -7.03
C LEU A 154 -0.74 -9.96 -7.60
N THR A 155 -0.92 -10.11 -8.90
CA THR A 155 -2.23 -9.92 -9.56
C THR A 155 -3.25 -10.93 -9.06
N ILE A 156 -2.87 -12.22 -8.96
CA ILE A 156 -3.77 -13.27 -8.46
C ILE A 156 -4.13 -13.02 -6.98
N LEU A 157 -3.13 -12.73 -6.17
CA LEU A 157 -3.35 -12.45 -4.75
C LEU A 157 -4.26 -11.23 -4.54
N SER A 158 -4.02 -10.14 -5.27
CA SER A 158 -4.83 -8.93 -5.20
C SER A 158 -6.27 -9.17 -5.68
N ALA A 159 -6.46 -9.97 -6.72
CA ALA A 159 -7.80 -10.30 -7.22
C ALA A 159 -8.66 -11.04 -6.18
N ILE A 160 -8.05 -11.78 -5.26
CA ILE A 160 -8.73 -12.47 -4.17
C ILE A 160 -8.82 -11.56 -2.92
N ALA A 161 -7.70 -10.94 -2.55
CA ALA A 161 -7.59 -10.18 -1.30
C ALA A 161 -8.42 -8.89 -1.35
N VAL A 162 -8.44 -8.16 -2.46
CA VAL A 162 -9.14 -6.86 -2.57
C VAL A 162 -10.64 -7.00 -2.33
N PRO A 163 -11.38 -7.91 -2.99
CA PRO A 163 -12.79 -8.12 -2.69
C PRO A 163 -13.04 -8.58 -1.24
N ALA A 164 -12.19 -9.47 -0.72
CA ALA A 164 -12.33 -9.95 0.66
C ALA A 164 -12.14 -8.82 1.68
N ILE A 165 -11.11 -7.99 1.51
CA ILE A 165 -10.87 -6.83 2.38
C ILE A 165 -11.98 -5.79 2.25
N ALA A 166 -12.48 -5.54 1.03
CA ALA A 166 -13.57 -4.61 0.80
C ALA A 166 -14.85 -5.04 1.54
N VAL A 167 -15.21 -6.32 1.46
CA VAL A 167 -16.38 -6.87 2.18
C VAL A 167 -16.15 -6.83 3.69
N LEU A 168 -15.03 -7.35 4.19
CA LEU A 168 -14.73 -7.38 5.63
C LEU A 168 -14.57 -5.97 6.21
N GLY A 169 -13.94 -5.07 5.49
CA GLY A 169 -13.78 -3.67 5.89
C GLY A 169 -15.12 -2.94 5.95
N SER A 170 -15.96 -3.10 4.91
CA SER A 170 -17.28 -2.47 4.88
C SER A 170 -18.19 -2.99 6.00
N THR A 171 -18.18 -4.30 6.26
CA THR A 171 -18.95 -4.88 7.36
C THR A 171 -18.45 -4.40 8.72
N SER A 172 -17.14 -4.31 8.91
CA SER A 172 -16.54 -3.80 10.15
C SER A 172 -16.92 -2.33 10.38
N VAL A 173 -16.84 -1.49 9.35
CA VAL A 173 -17.26 -0.08 9.43
C VAL A 173 -18.76 0.03 9.74
N ALA A 174 -19.61 -0.77 9.09
CA ALA A 174 -21.04 -0.77 9.33
C ALA A 174 -21.38 -1.17 10.78
N MET A 175 -20.73 -2.22 11.29
CA MET A 175 -20.90 -2.67 12.68
C MET A 175 -20.42 -1.61 13.68
N ALA A 176 -19.26 -1.04 13.48
CA ALA A 176 -18.72 0.04 14.31
C ALA A 176 -19.62 1.28 14.29
N THR A 177 -20.12 1.68 13.13
CA THR A 177 -21.04 2.80 12.99
C THR A 177 -22.36 2.55 13.71
N SER A 178 -22.93 1.35 13.59
CA SER A 178 -24.19 0.99 14.26
C SER A 178 -24.05 0.96 15.77
N SER A 179 -22.89 0.52 16.30
CA SER A 179 -22.65 0.44 17.75
C SER A 179 -22.61 1.81 18.45
N VAL A 180 -22.32 2.88 17.72
CA VAL A 180 -22.27 4.26 18.26
C VAL A 180 -23.54 5.08 17.97
N GLY A 181 -24.60 4.45 17.48
CA GLY A 181 -25.87 5.14 17.15
C GLY A 181 -25.94 5.68 15.72
N GLY A 182 -25.22 5.05 14.77
CA GLY A 182 -25.21 5.41 13.36
C GLY A 182 -24.36 6.65 13.05
N VAL A 183 -24.61 7.24 11.89
CA VAL A 183 -23.84 8.40 11.40
C VAL A 183 -23.97 9.61 12.34
N GLN A 184 -25.16 9.81 12.95
CA GLN A 184 -25.36 10.89 13.92
C GLN A 184 -24.53 10.69 15.19
N GLY A 185 -24.42 9.45 15.66
CA GLY A 185 -23.55 9.10 16.78
C GLY A 185 -22.07 9.38 16.48
N LEU A 186 -21.61 9.01 15.28
CA LEU A 186 -20.25 9.31 14.81
C LEU A 186 -19.96 10.82 14.76
N MET A 187 -20.92 11.64 14.35
CA MET A 187 -20.74 13.10 14.29
C MET A 187 -20.59 13.75 15.67
N ASN A 188 -21.11 13.11 16.72
CA ASN A 188 -21.07 13.60 18.09
C ASN A 188 -19.89 13.04 18.91
N ILE A 189 -19.05 12.19 18.31
CA ILE A 189 -17.85 11.68 18.98
C ILE A 189 -16.82 12.81 19.08
N GLU A 190 -16.48 13.16 20.31
CA GLU A 190 -15.37 14.07 20.57
C GLU A 190 -14.03 13.33 20.43
N PRO A 191 -13.02 13.96 19.79
CA PRO A 191 -11.71 13.34 19.66
C PRO A 191 -11.07 13.16 21.04
N THR A 192 -10.52 11.98 21.28
CA THR A 192 -9.79 11.65 22.52
C THR A 192 -8.46 12.37 22.64
N THR A 193 -7.84 12.68 21.51
CA THR A 193 -6.60 13.49 21.41
C THR A 193 -6.83 14.63 20.44
N LYS A 194 -6.31 15.82 20.75
CA LYS A 194 -6.45 16.96 19.82
C LYS A 194 -5.29 16.96 18.84
N MET A 195 -5.60 16.74 17.57
CA MET A 195 -4.64 16.80 16.47
C MET A 195 -4.89 18.06 15.62
N ALA A 196 -3.81 18.73 15.19
CA ALA A 196 -3.95 19.84 14.24
C ALA A 196 -4.28 19.29 12.84
N LEU A 197 -5.15 20.00 12.10
CA LEU A 197 -5.54 19.60 10.74
C LEU A 197 -4.33 19.45 9.80
N VAL A 198 -3.33 20.35 9.92
CA VAL A 198 -2.10 20.28 9.14
C VAL A 198 -1.34 18.97 9.40
N THR A 199 -1.21 18.57 10.67
CA THR A 199 -0.58 17.31 11.05
C THR A 199 -1.32 16.11 10.45
N ALA A 200 -2.66 16.16 10.47
CA ALA A 200 -3.49 15.13 9.89
C ALA A 200 -3.31 15.00 8.37
N VAL A 201 -3.28 16.13 7.65
CA VAL A 201 -2.99 16.15 6.20
C VAL A 201 -1.60 15.59 5.92
N THR A 202 -0.59 15.96 6.71
CA THR A 202 0.77 15.43 6.57
C THR A 202 0.81 13.91 6.75
N LEU A 203 0.09 13.39 7.74
CA LEU A 203 -0.02 11.92 7.95
C LEU A 203 -0.74 11.19 6.80
N CYS A 204 -1.57 11.88 6.03
CA CYS A 204 -2.20 11.29 4.84
C CYS A 204 -1.27 11.27 3.62
N VAL A 205 -0.28 12.18 3.57
CA VAL A 205 0.68 12.27 2.45
C VAL A 205 1.83 11.29 2.63
N GLY A 206 2.19 10.93 3.88
CA GLY A 206 3.21 9.92 4.21
C GLY A 206 4.22 10.42 5.21
#